data_a85fc0492319d6691158a67b2b39c9f0
#
_entry.id   a85fc0492319d6691158a67b2b39c9f0
#
_cell.length_a   1.000
_cell.length_b   1.000
_cell.length_c   1.000
_cell.angle_alpha   90.00
_cell.angle_beta   90.00
_cell.angle_gamma   90.00
#
_symmetry.space_group_name_H-M   'P 1'
#
loop_
_entity.id
_entity.type
_entity.pdbx_description
1 polymer ?
#
loop_
_entity_poly.entity_id
_entity_poly.type
_entity_poly.pdbx_seq_one_letter_code
_entity_poly.pdbx_strand_id
1 'polypeptide(L)'
;IADKPVGIHLRLDGGCDLYNGPRDKESFRAFMDVIDRGSVILRGVYLHNYFVEDREISDAEFAAFEEMTQGFDLSRIPVVSTHNSMALVEYPKKPYSNAFRMGNIMYGIENTSLFLEDTFHLTSRIISIKNLRQGQAVGYSKCCEATDAPARIAMIPIGYGDGFTKSNIGRDVFIGGRRYPLEGVTMDISLIRVDESVHVGDEVTLIAGDRHLDEIAEHIHTIAEEELCCLNTRIERVYID
;
A
#
# COMPACT_ATOMS: atom_id res chain seq x y z
N ILE A 1 3.68 -2.23 32.82
CA ILE A 1 2.37 -1.58 32.82
C ILE A 1 2.65 -0.08 32.85
N ALA A 2 2.05 0.67 31.94
CA ALA A 2 2.40 2.07 31.75
C ALA A 2 1.99 2.92 32.97
N ASP A 3 2.89 3.76 33.45
CA ASP A 3 2.61 4.74 34.52
C ASP A 3 1.73 5.90 34.03
N LYS A 4 1.34 5.90 32.75
CA LYS A 4 0.51 6.92 32.13
C LYS A 4 -0.71 6.27 31.46
N PRO A 5 -1.88 6.94 31.45
CA PRO A 5 -3.05 6.47 30.74
C PRO A 5 -2.75 6.26 29.23
N VAL A 6 -3.19 5.14 28.68
CA VAL A 6 -3.02 4.79 27.27
C VAL A 6 -4.30 5.18 26.51
N GLY A 7 -4.17 6.00 25.47
CA GLY A 7 -5.26 6.29 24.55
C GLY A 7 -5.47 5.14 23.57
N ILE A 8 -6.71 4.69 23.42
CA ILE A 8 -7.07 3.61 22.49
C ILE A 8 -8.17 4.02 21.52
N HIS A 9 -8.17 3.37 20.36
CA HIS A 9 -9.32 3.31 19.46
C HIS A 9 -9.91 1.90 19.51
N LEU A 10 -11.20 1.81 19.82
CA LEU A 10 -11.93 0.57 19.90
C LEU A 10 -12.52 0.23 18.54
N ARG A 11 -12.14 -0.92 17.98
CA ARG A 11 -12.82 -1.47 16.80
C ARG A 11 -14.11 -2.16 17.24
N LEU A 12 -15.22 -1.87 16.54
CA LEU A 12 -16.44 -2.63 16.62
C LEU A 12 -16.48 -3.63 15.46
N ASP A 13 -16.84 -4.88 15.76
CA ASP A 13 -16.88 -5.94 14.75
C ASP A 13 -18.27 -5.97 14.10
N GLY A 14 -18.36 -5.50 12.87
CA GLY A 14 -19.59 -5.48 12.08
C GLY A 14 -19.89 -6.79 11.34
N GLY A 15 -19.11 -7.87 11.56
CA GLY A 15 -19.30 -9.17 10.91
C GLY A 15 -18.11 -9.70 10.14
N CYS A 16 -16.98 -8.98 10.10
CA CYS A 16 -15.76 -9.40 9.41
C CYS A 16 -15.06 -10.60 10.07
N ASP A 17 -15.25 -10.82 11.38
CA ASP A 17 -14.63 -11.87 12.19
C ASP A 17 -13.10 -11.95 12.13
N LEU A 18 -12.42 -11.03 11.45
CA LEU A 18 -10.95 -11.02 11.31
C LEU A 18 -10.24 -10.60 12.60
N TYR A 19 -10.86 -9.71 13.37
CA TYR A 19 -10.29 -9.19 14.61
C TYR A 19 -11.32 -9.25 15.74
N ASN A 20 -10.84 -9.43 16.96
CA ASN A 20 -11.70 -9.39 18.13
C ASN A 20 -12.12 -7.96 18.47
N GLY A 21 -13.42 -7.76 18.68
CA GLY A 21 -14.05 -6.52 19.09
C GLY A 21 -15.46 -6.78 19.62
N PRO A 22 -16.13 -5.79 20.23
CA PRO A 22 -17.55 -5.89 20.53
C PRO A 22 -18.37 -6.17 19.26
N ARG A 23 -19.32 -7.11 19.36
CA ARG A 23 -20.20 -7.55 18.27
C ARG A 23 -21.66 -7.22 18.48
N ASP A 24 -21.99 -6.84 19.70
CA ASP A 24 -23.33 -6.50 20.12
C ASP A 24 -23.30 -5.41 21.21
N LYS A 25 -24.49 -4.94 21.54
CA LYS A 25 -24.66 -3.85 22.53
C LYS A 25 -24.19 -4.25 23.95
N GLU A 26 -24.29 -5.53 24.31
CA GLU A 26 -23.88 -6.00 25.64
C GLU A 26 -22.36 -6.03 25.75
N SER A 27 -21.66 -6.60 24.78
CA SER A 27 -20.21 -6.63 24.74
C SER A 27 -19.61 -5.23 24.62
N PHE A 28 -20.25 -4.32 23.87
CA PHE A 28 -19.83 -2.93 23.81
C PHE A 28 -19.94 -2.23 25.16
N ARG A 29 -21.05 -2.39 25.87
CA ARG A 29 -21.25 -1.87 27.23
C ARG A 29 -20.22 -2.41 28.22
N ALA A 30 -20.01 -3.73 28.19
CA ALA A 30 -19.00 -4.37 29.05
C ALA A 30 -17.59 -3.78 28.80
N PHE A 31 -17.27 -3.47 27.55
CA PHE A 31 -16.02 -2.82 27.20
C PHE A 31 -15.94 -1.39 27.75
N MET A 32 -17.01 -0.62 27.62
CA MET A 32 -17.07 0.74 28.16
C MET A 32 -16.95 0.76 29.68
N ASP A 33 -17.55 -0.20 30.37
CA ASP A 33 -17.41 -0.34 31.84
C ASP A 33 -15.96 -0.64 32.27
N VAL A 34 -15.20 -1.37 31.47
CA VAL A 34 -13.77 -1.62 31.71
C VAL A 34 -12.94 -0.35 31.51
N ILE A 35 -13.24 0.40 30.43
CA ILE A 35 -12.57 1.67 30.14
C ILE A 35 -12.79 2.67 31.29
N ASP A 36 -14.00 2.80 31.78
CA ASP A 36 -14.34 3.74 32.86
C ASP A 36 -13.64 3.45 34.19
N ARG A 37 -13.26 2.17 34.42
CA ARG A 37 -12.55 1.73 35.64
C ARG A 37 -11.03 1.76 35.55
N GLY A 38 -10.50 1.92 34.33
CA GLY A 38 -9.10 1.64 34.06
C GLY A 38 -8.22 2.85 33.79
N SER A 39 -6.95 2.55 33.49
CA SER A 39 -5.94 3.52 33.05
C SER A 39 -5.98 3.76 31.55
N VAL A 40 -7.10 3.45 30.91
CA VAL A 40 -7.27 3.53 29.44
C VAL A 40 -8.20 4.68 29.11
N ILE A 41 -7.85 5.48 28.13
CA ILE A 41 -8.65 6.60 27.64
C ILE A 41 -9.20 6.23 26.27
N LEU A 42 -10.52 6.19 26.09
CA LEU A 42 -11.13 5.99 24.78
C LEU A 42 -10.94 7.26 23.93
N ARG A 43 -10.13 7.14 22.88
CA ARG A 43 -9.86 8.21 21.92
C ARG A 43 -10.69 8.08 20.66
N GLY A 44 -11.17 6.88 20.36
CA GLY A 44 -12.04 6.68 19.21
C GLY A 44 -12.74 5.34 19.20
N VAL A 45 -13.78 5.26 18.39
CA VAL A 45 -14.43 4.02 17.98
C VAL A 45 -14.47 3.95 16.46
N TYR A 46 -14.36 2.74 15.92
CA TYR A 46 -14.41 2.59 14.47
C TYR A 46 -14.98 1.25 14.03
N LEU A 47 -15.59 1.26 12.85
CA LEU A 47 -15.95 0.10 12.04
C LEU A 47 -14.95 -0.02 10.90
N HIS A 48 -14.65 -1.22 10.43
CA HIS A 48 -13.90 -1.45 9.21
C HIS A 48 -14.72 -2.30 8.25
N ASN A 49 -15.18 -1.67 7.17
CA ASN A 49 -15.88 -2.36 6.10
C ASN A 49 -14.90 -3.31 5.39
N TYR A 50 -15.31 -4.56 5.18
CA TYR A 50 -14.42 -5.58 4.63
C TYR A 50 -14.81 -6.03 3.22
N PHE A 51 -16.04 -5.75 2.79
CA PHE A 51 -16.52 -6.10 1.44
C PHE A 51 -17.44 -5.00 0.92
N VAL A 52 -16.84 -3.85 0.59
CA VAL A 52 -17.55 -2.61 0.27
C VAL A 52 -18.32 -2.71 -1.03
N GLU A 53 -17.89 -3.56 -1.97
CA GLU A 53 -18.53 -3.82 -3.26
C GLU A 53 -19.92 -4.50 -3.10
N ASP A 54 -20.13 -5.21 -1.99
CA ASP A 54 -21.42 -5.79 -1.66
C ASP A 54 -22.21 -4.85 -0.75
N ARG A 55 -23.25 -4.25 -1.34
CA ARG A 55 -24.09 -3.26 -0.65
C ARG A 55 -24.85 -3.84 0.53
N GLU A 56 -25.32 -5.07 0.42
CA GLU A 56 -26.10 -5.73 1.49
C GLU A 56 -25.19 -5.97 2.70
N ILE A 57 -23.97 -6.42 2.48
CA ILE A 57 -22.96 -6.64 3.53
C ILE A 57 -22.62 -5.31 4.20
N SER A 58 -22.29 -4.28 3.42
CA SER A 58 -21.92 -2.98 3.97
C SER A 58 -23.05 -2.30 4.73
N ASP A 59 -24.28 -2.37 4.23
CA ASP A 59 -25.44 -1.82 4.94
C ASP A 59 -25.67 -2.58 6.27
N ALA A 60 -25.45 -3.90 6.30
CA ALA A 60 -25.52 -4.70 7.53
C ALA A 60 -24.41 -4.30 8.53
N GLU A 61 -23.18 -4.05 8.07
CA GLU A 61 -22.08 -3.59 8.92
C GLU A 61 -22.39 -2.23 9.57
N PHE A 62 -22.89 -1.27 8.79
CA PHE A 62 -23.31 0.02 9.32
C PHE A 62 -24.46 -0.11 10.33
N ALA A 63 -25.44 -0.95 10.04
CA ALA A 63 -26.56 -1.22 10.95
C ALA A 63 -26.07 -1.85 12.27
N ALA A 64 -25.14 -2.81 12.20
CA ALA A 64 -24.55 -3.42 13.38
C ALA A 64 -23.79 -2.38 14.24
N PHE A 65 -23.05 -1.47 13.63
CA PHE A 65 -22.40 -0.38 14.35
C PHE A 65 -23.41 0.51 15.07
N GLU A 66 -24.51 0.89 14.39
CA GLU A 66 -25.58 1.72 14.94
C GLU A 66 -26.31 1.02 16.09
N GLU A 67 -26.58 -0.28 15.97
CA GLU A 67 -27.18 -1.10 17.02
C GLU A 67 -26.28 -1.21 18.25
N MET A 68 -25.00 -1.55 18.07
CA MET A 68 -24.02 -1.66 19.15
C MET A 68 -23.91 -0.37 19.96
N THR A 69 -23.91 0.76 19.26
CA THR A 69 -23.71 2.09 19.88
C THR A 69 -25.01 2.75 20.31
N GLN A 70 -26.15 2.14 20.10
CA GLN A 70 -27.46 2.69 20.43
C GLN A 70 -27.58 3.08 21.91
N GLY A 71 -27.90 4.34 22.16
CA GLY A 71 -28.03 4.92 23.50
C GLY A 71 -26.72 5.44 24.11
N PHE A 72 -25.61 5.36 23.35
CA PHE A 72 -24.38 6.05 23.68
C PHE A 72 -24.30 7.40 22.95
N ASP A 73 -23.83 8.41 23.66
CA ASP A 73 -23.55 9.72 23.07
C ASP A 73 -22.18 9.69 22.38
N LEU A 74 -22.16 9.35 21.09
CA LEU A 74 -20.95 9.29 20.29
C LEU A 74 -20.25 10.65 20.13
N SER A 75 -20.93 11.79 20.38
CA SER A 75 -20.31 13.11 20.33
C SER A 75 -19.26 13.33 21.43
N ARG A 76 -19.30 12.51 22.47
CA ARG A 76 -18.30 12.52 23.55
C ARG A 76 -17.01 11.76 23.21
N ILE A 77 -17.02 11.02 22.11
CA ILE A 77 -15.85 10.25 21.64
C ILE A 77 -15.10 11.12 20.62
N PRO A 78 -13.83 11.44 20.86
CA PRO A 78 -13.07 12.34 19.98
C PRO A 78 -13.04 11.94 18.51
N VAL A 79 -12.96 10.63 18.22
CA VAL A 79 -12.90 10.12 16.85
C VAL A 79 -13.92 9.00 16.66
N VAL A 80 -14.84 9.19 15.73
CA VAL A 80 -15.79 8.16 15.28
C VAL A 80 -15.62 7.97 13.78
N SER A 81 -15.19 6.78 13.35
CA SER A 81 -14.83 6.52 11.95
C SER A 81 -15.42 5.20 11.45
N THR A 82 -16.32 5.28 10.50
CA THR A 82 -17.00 4.11 9.93
C THR A 82 -16.69 3.84 8.47
N HIS A 83 -15.93 4.71 7.80
CA HIS A 83 -15.61 4.58 6.39
C HIS A 83 -14.12 4.36 6.19
N ASN A 84 -13.75 3.36 5.38
CA ASN A 84 -12.43 3.22 4.76
C ASN A 84 -12.41 3.97 3.41
N SER A 85 -11.37 3.78 2.59
CA SER A 85 -11.21 4.45 1.29
C SER A 85 -12.41 4.22 0.37
N MET A 86 -12.75 2.96 0.11
CA MET A 86 -13.83 2.59 -0.80
C MET A 86 -15.21 3.02 -0.24
N ALA A 87 -15.46 2.78 1.04
CA ALA A 87 -16.74 3.19 1.64
C ALA A 87 -16.94 4.71 1.64
N LEU A 88 -15.86 5.50 1.67
CA LEU A 88 -15.94 6.96 1.54
C LEU A 88 -16.50 7.40 0.19
N VAL A 89 -16.19 6.66 -0.86
CA VAL A 89 -16.65 6.94 -2.24
C VAL A 89 -18.07 6.42 -2.47
N GLU A 90 -18.34 5.20 -2.03
CA GLU A 90 -19.56 4.47 -2.40
C GLU A 90 -20.76 4.76 -1.48
N TYR A 91 -20.52 5.20 -0.25
CA TYR A 91 -21.58 5.39 0.74
C TYR A 91 -21.63 6.82 1.29
N PRO A 92 -22.82 7.35 1.56
CA PRO A 92 -22.96 8.66 2.19
C PRO A 92 -22.37 8.65 3.59
N LYS A 93 -21.70 9.75 3.94
CA LYS A 93 -21.18 9.98 5.29
C LYS A 93 -22.26 9.80 6.33
N LYS A 94 -21.99 8.98 7.34
CA LYS A 94 -22.88 8.81 8.49
C LYS A 94 -22.83 10.04 9.41
N PRO A 95 -23.98 10.52 9.95
CA PRO A 95 -24.03 11.77 10.73
C PRO A 95 -23.16 11.75 11.99
N TYR A 96 -22.97 10.59 12.59
CA TYR A 96 -22.17 10.38 13.79
C TYR A 96 -20.67 10.23 13.49
N SER A 97 -20.26 10.04 12.23
CA SER A 97 -18.87 9.87 11.85
C SER A 97 -18.19 11.22 11.62
N ASN A 98 -17.09 11.48 12.33
CA ASN A 98 -16.32 12.72 12.22
C ASN A 98 -14.92 12.53 11.65
N ALA A 99 -14.55 11.29 11.29
CA ALA A 99 -13.27 10.95 10.69
C ALA A 99 -13.42 9.84 9.64
N PHE A 100 -12.45 9.77 8.72
CA PHE A 100 -12.31 8.75 7.71
C PHE A 100 -10.94 8.08 7.83
N ARG A 101 -10.85 6.81 7.42
CA ARG A 101 -9.57 6.09 7.38
C ARG A 101 -9.20 5.85 5.92
N MET A 102 -8.58 6.86 5.32
CA MET A 102 -8.10 6.80 3.95
C MET A 102 -6.73 6.12 3.90
N GLY A 103 -6.58 5.17 3.00
CA GLY A 103 -5.34 4.51 2.65
C GLY A 103 -5.17 4.56 1.15
N ASN A 104 -5.68 3.57 0.46
CA ASN A 104 -5.55 3.35 -0.99
C ASN A 104 -5.90 4.57 -1.83
N ILE A 105 -7.00 5.24 -1.53
CA ILE A 105 -7.45 6.44 -2.26
C ILE A 105 -6.39 7.57 -2.24
N MET A 106 -5.55 7.63 -1.21
CA MET A 106 -4.47 8.62 -1.13
C MET A 106 -3.29 8.30 -2.07
N TYR A 107 -3.19 7.04 -2.48
CA TYR A 107 -2.16 6.56 -3.41
C TYR A 107 -2.71 6.35 -4.83
N GLY A 108 -3.99 6.65 -5.05
CA GLY A 108 -4.63 6.47 -6.35
C GLY A 108 -4.98 5.01 -6.70
N ILE A 109 -4.84 4.06 -5.79
CA ILE A 109 -4.95 2.62 -6.04
C ILE A 109 -6.35 2.02 -5.83
N GLU A 110 -7.37 2.84 -5.68
CA GLU A 110 -8.76 2.36 -5.58
C GLU A 110 -9.44 2.34 -6.94
N ASN A 111 -10.09 1.22 -7.26
CA ASN A 111 -10.96 1.12 -8.43
C ASN A 111 -12.31 1.79 -8.14
N THR A 112 -12.37 3.10 -8.33
CA THR A 112 -13.55 3.92 -8.06
C THR A 112 -14.04 4.63 -9.31
N SER A 113 -15.26 5.20 -9.25
CA SER A 113 -15.79 6.09 -10.27
C SER A 113 -15.15 7.48 -10.27
N LEU A 114 -14.34 7.78 -9.25
CA LEU A 114 -13.62 9.05 -9.15
C LEU A 114 -12.36 9.04 -10.00
N PHE A 115 -12.03 10.18 -10.57
CA PHE A 115 -10.69 10.39 -11.10
C PHE A 115 -9.75 10.67 -9.92
N LEU A 116 -8.81 9.76 -9.69
CA LEU A 116 -7.75 9.93 -8.70
C LEU A 116 -6.48 10.40 -9.42
N GLU A 117 -5.74 11.30 -8.79
CA GLU A 117 -4.45 11.75 -9.29
C GLU A 117 -3.34 10.79 -8.86
N ASP A 118 -2.34 10.63 -9.71
CA ASP A 118 -1.12 9.91 -9.38
C ASP A 118 -0.34 10.66 -8.29
N THR A 119 -0.24 10.05 -7.11
CA THR A 119 0.42 10.67 -5.95
C THR A 119 1.73 10.02 -5.57
N PHE A 120 2.13 8.96 -6.30
CA PHE A 120 3.30 8.17 -5.96
C PHE A 120 4.08 7.75 -7.20
N HIS A 121 5.39 8.03 -7.17
CA HIS A 121 6.35 7.56 -8.16
C HIS A 121 7.56 6.95 -7.45
N LEU A 122 8.08 5.85 -7.97
CA LEU A 122 9.36 5.30 -7.56
C LEU A 122 10.36 5.44 -8.71
N THR A 123 11.40 6.21 -8.48
CA THR A 123 12.46 6.43 -9.48
C THR A 123 13.83 6.03 -8.94
N SER A 124 14.75 5.78 -9.86
CA SER A 124 16.14 5.54 -9.57
C SER A 124 17.02 6.16 -10.68
N ARG A 125 18.35 6.03 -10.59
CA ARG A 125 19.26 6.50 -11.63
C ARG A 125 20.26 5.43 -12.00
N ILE A 126 20.65 5.41 -13.28
CA ILE A 126 21.66 4.49 -13.76
C ILE A 126 23.03 4.90 -13.21
N ILE A 127 23.64 4.00 -12.45
CA ILE A 127 24.96 4.20 -11.84
C ILE A 127 26.11 3.59 -12.67
N SER A 128 25.79 2.60 -13.52
CA SER A 128 26.80 1.93 -14.35
C SER A 128 26.12 1.22 -15.53
N ILE A 129 26.87 1.07 -16.62
CA ILE A 129 26.48 0.24 -17.78
C ILE A 129 27.60 -0.74 -18.12
N LYS A 130 27.25 -2.01 -18.29
CA LYS A 130 28.18 -3.06 -18.76
C LYS A 130 27.85 -3.41 -20.20
N ASN A 131 28.89 -3.37 -21.05
CA ASN A 131 28.80 -3.88 -22.42
C ASN A 131 29.28 -5.33 -22.41
N LEU A 132 28.39 -6.26 -22.69
CA LEU A 132 28.68 -7.68 -22.74
C LEU A 132 28.89 -8.10 -24.19
N ARG A 133 29.96 -8.87 -24.45
CA ARG A 133 30.14 -9.60 -25.72
C ARG A 133 29.23 -10.83 -25.70
N GLN A 134 28.92 -11.35 -26.86
CA GLN A 134 28.20 -12.63 -26.97
C GLN A 134 28.87 -13.70 -26.09
N GLY A 135 28.07 -14.44 -25.34
CA GLY A 135 28.49 -15.47 -24.40
C GLY A 135 28.95 -14.97 -23.04
N GLN A 136 29.01 -13.64 -22.83
CA GLN A 136 29.28 -13.06 -21.50
C GLN A 136 27.98 -12.86 -20.71
N ALA A 137 28.12 -12.87 -19.39
CA ALA A 137 27.01 -12.64 -18.47
C ALA A 137 27.41 -11.76 -17.29
N VAL A 138 26.41 -11.15 -16.66
CA VAL A 138 26.53 -10.37 -15.42
C VAL A 138 25.44 -10.77 -14.43
N GLY A 139 25.70 -10.57 -13.13
CA GLY A 139 24.80 -10.91 -12.03
C GLY A 139 24.95 -12.35 -11.53
N TYR A 140 24.31 -12.62 -10.38
CA TYR A 140 24.31 -13.95 -9.79
C TYR A 140 23.60 -14.96 -10.70
N SER A 141 24.16 -16.17 -10.77
CA SER A 141 23.64 -17.25 -11.62
C SER A 141 23.53 -16.84 -13.10
N LYS A 142 24.33 -15.85 -13.53
CA LYS A 142 24.31 -15.31 -14.91
C LYS A 142 22.94 -14.78 -15.32
N CYS A 143 22.24 -14.09 -14.42
CA CYS A 143 20.84 -13.67 -14.66
C CYS A 143 20.66 -12.76 -15.89
N CYS A 144 21.73 -12.06 -16.31
CA CYS A 144 21.72 -11.28 -17.56
C CYS A 144 22.83 -11.80 -18.46
N GLU A 145 22.48 -12.52 -19.51
CA GLU A 145 23.43 -13.12 -20.46
C GLU A 145 23.25 -12.53 -21.86
N ALA A 146 24.36 -12.31 -22.54
CA ALA A 146 24.43 -11.95 -23.96
C ALA A 146 24.48 -13.19 -24.81
N THR A 147 23.38 -13.95 -24.98
CA THR A 147 23.32 -15.26 -25.63
C THR A 147 23.60 -15.20 -27.13
N ASP A 148 22.79 -14.40 -27.85
CA ASP A 148 22.76 -14.42 -29.32
C ASP A 148 23.50 -13.23 -29.95
N ALA A 149 23.65 -12.14 -29.20
CA ALA A 149 24.30 -10.89 -29.64
C ALA A 149 24.94 -10.17 -28.44
N PRO A 150 25.85 -9.21 -28.67
CA PRO A 150 26.29 -8.29 -27.62
C PRO A 150 25.10 -7.59 -26.93
N ALA A 151 25.22 -7.36 -25.64
CA ALA A 151 24.18 -6.75 -24.84
C ALA A 151 24.73 -5.60 -23.97
N ARG A 152 23.86 -4.65 -23.66
CA ARG A 152 24.15 -3.57 -22.69
C ARG A 152 23.25 -3.74 -21.48
N ILE A 153 23.85 -3.80 -20.30
CA ILE A 153 23.12 -3.98 -19.03
C ILE A 153 23.40 -2.76 -18.15
N ALA A 154 22.36 -1.99 -17.90
CA ALA A 154 22.37 -0.88 -16.97
C ALA A 154 22.13 -1.39 -15.54
N MET A 155 22.72 -0.70 -14.57
CA MET A 155 22.64 -0.99 -13.14
C MET A 155 22.05 0.20 -12.42
N ILE A 156 21.06 -0.06 -11.56
CA ILE A 156 20.45 0.94 -10.67
C ILE A 156 20.60 0.50 -9.20
N PRO A 157 20.79 1.44 -8.25
CA PRO A 157 21.01 1.13 -6.83
C PRO A 157 19.71 0.91 -6.08
N ILE A 158 18.97 -0.13 -6.44
CA ILE A 158 17.80 -0.62 -5.73
C ILE A 158 17.71 -2.15 -5.86
N GLY A 159 17.32 -2.82 -4.81
CA GLY A 159 17.17 -4.26 -4.79
C GLY A 159 16.26 -4.77 -3.69
N TYR A 160 16.26 -6.08 -3.44
CA TYR A 160 15.36 -6.68 -2.45
C TYR A 160 15.70 -6.23 -1.00
N GLY A 161 16.89 -5.74 -0.74
CA GLY A 161 17.25 -5.08 0.53
C GLY A 161 16.51 -3.77 0.77
N ASP A 162 15.95 -3.16 -0.27
CA ASP A 162 15.12 -1.95 -0.21
C ASP A 162 13.61 -2.28 -0.24
N GLY A 163 13.26 -3.57 -0.33
CA GLY A 163 11.89 -4.03 -0.50
C GLY A 163 11.47 -4.23 -1.96
N PHE A 164 12.35 -3.91 -2.92
CA PHE A 164 12.12 -4.15 -4.34
C PHE A 164 12.39 -5.62 -4.68
N THR A 165 11.36 -6.44 -4.62
CA THR A 165 11.47 -7.90 -4.60
C THR A 165 11.95 -8.50 -5.93
N LYS A 166 12.48 -9.74 -5.85
CA LYS A 166 12.91 -10.50 -7.05
C LYS A 166 11.74 -10.85 -7.98
N SER A 167 10.52 -10.84 -7.49
CA SER A 167 9.32 -11.07 -8.28
C SER A 167 9.12 -10.01 -9.37
N ASN A 168 9.76 -8.85 -9.22
CA ASN A 168 9.81 -7.80 -10.24
C ASN A 168 10.61 -8.17 -11.50
N ILE A 169 11.40 -9.25 -11.50
CA ILE A 169 12.15 -9.69 -12.68
C ILE A 169 11.19 -10.10 -13.81
N GLY A 170 11.47 -9.62 -15.03
CA GLY A 170 10.68 -9.90 -16.21
C GLY A 170 9.67 -8.82 -16.58
N ARG A 171 9.39 -7.85 -15.68
CA ARG A 171 8.60 -6.69 -16.03
C ARG A 171 9.42 -5.59 -16.69
N ASP A 172 8.75 -4.62 -17.27
CA ASP A 172 9.39 -3.44 -17.83
C ASP A 172 9.56 -2.31 -16.78
N VAL A 173 10.59 -1.49 -17.03
CA VAL A 173 10.80 -0.19 -16.39
C VAL A 173 10.89 0.88 -17.47
N PHE A 174 10.77 2.16 -17.10
CA PHE A 174 10.80 3.26 -18.08
C PHE A 174 12.06 4.08 -17.97
N ILE A 175 12.69 4.36 -19.13
CA ILE A 175 13.84 5.27 -19.25
C ILE A 175 13.55 6.18 -20.44
N GLY A 176 13.49 7.50 -20.20
CA GLY A 176 13.16 8.46 -21.25
C GLY A 176 11.82 8.18 -21.95
N GLY A 177 10.84 7.63 -21.23
CA GLY A 177 9.51 7.29 -21.76
C GLY A 177 9.45 5.97 -22.56
N ARG A 178 10.55 5.23 -22.68
CA ARG A 178 10.60 3.93 -23.36
C ARG A 178 10.67 2.79 -22.35
N ARG A 179 10.10 1.65 -22.70
CA ARG A 179 10.09 0.43 -21.88
C ARG A 179 11.40 -0.37 -22.07
N TYR A 180 11.96 -0.86 -20.98
CA TYR A 180 13.16 -1.71 -20.95
C TYR A 180 12.98 -2.85 -19.96
N PRO A 181 13.36 -4.10 -20.32
CA PRO A 181 13.15 -5.25 -19.45
C PRO A 181 14.08 -5.25 -18.23
N LEU A 182 13.51 -5.49 -17.06
CA LEU A 182 14.22 -5.76 -15.83
C LEU A 182 14.64 -7.22 -15.78
N GLU A 183 15.93 -7.50 -15.91
CA GLU A 183 16.44 -8.89 -16.02
C GLU A 183 16.96 -9.46 -14.72
N GLY A 184 17.30 -8.62 -13.74
CA GLY A 184 17.87 -9.12 -12.50
C GLY A 184 17.63 -8.15 -11.33
N VAL A 185 17.41 -8.75 -10.16
CA VAL A 185 17.33 -8.04 -8.88
C VAL A 185 18.23 -8.75 -7.89
N THR A 186 19.19 -8.02 -7.34
CA THR A 186 20.07 -8.47 -6.25
C THR A 186 19.69 -7.78 -4.94
N MET A 187 20.52 -7.89 -3.91
CA MET A 187 20.24 -7.24 -2.63
C MET A 187 20.15 -5.72 -2.76
N ASP A 188 21.09 -5.09 -3.49
CA ASP A 188 21.26 -3.64 -3.54
C ASP A 188 21.25 -3.07 -4.96
N ILE A 189 21.19 -3.92 -5.98
CA ILE A 189 21.29 -3.52 -7.39
C ILE A 189 20.30 -4.28 -8.23
N SER A 190 19.65 -3.57 -9.15
CA SER A 190 18.84 -4.16 -10.22
C SER A 190 19.49 -3.96 -11.59
N LEU A 191 19.23 -4.90 -12.51
CA LEU A 191 19.85 -5.03 -13.81
C LEU A 191 18.80 -4.90 -14.91
N ILE A 192 19.02 -3.99 -15.85
CA ILE A 192 18.09 -3.63 -16.91
C ILE A 192 18.81 -3.81 -18.25
N ARG A 193 18.23 -4.55 -19.19
CA ARG A 193 18.75 -4.59 -20.56
C ARG A 193 18.36 -3.32 -21.29
N VAL A 194 19.35 -2.65 -21.89
CA VAL A 194 19.16 -1.34 -22.51
C VAL A 194 19.83 -1.26 -23.89
N ASP A 195 19.43 -0.29 -24.70
CA ASP A 195 20.03 0.04 -25.95
C ASP A 195 21.08 1.18 -25.84
N GLU A 196 21.59 1.65 -26.97
CA GLU A 196 22.65 2.67 -27.01
C GLU A 196 22.17 4.07 -26.65
N SER A 197 20.87 4.32 -26.64
CA SER A 197 20.29 5.62 -26.28
C SER A 197 20.33 5.91 -24.77
N VAL A 198 20.60 4.88 -23.95
CA VAL A 198 20.60 4.96 -22.48
C VAL A 198 22.01 5.21 -21.96
N HIS A 199 22.15 6.15 -21.00
CA HIS A 199 23.42 6.60 -20.46
C HIS A 199 23.45 6.54 -18.93
N VAL A 200 24.65 6.53 -18.35
CA VAL A 200 24.83 6.67 -16.91
C VAL A 200 24.29 8.04 -16.46
N GLY A 201 23.51 8.06 -15.39
CA GLY A 201 22.83 9.24 -14.87
C GLY A 201 21.38 9.39 -15.34
N ASP A 202 20.95 8.65 -16.37
CA ASP A 202 19.56 8.67 -16.80
C ASP A 202 18.63 8.19 -15.69
N GLU A 203 17.47 8.82 -15.61
CA GLU A 203 16.43 8.44 -14.67
C GLU A 203 15.68 7.20 -15.15
N VAL A 204 15.44 6.32 -14.20
CA VAL A 204 14.66 5.09 -14.39
C VAL A 204 13.41 5.18 -13.54
N THR A 205 12.25 5.15 -14.16
CA THR A 205 10.97 5.07 -13.45
C THR A 205 10.59 3.61 -13.25
N LEU A 206 10.48 3.22 -12.00
CA LEU A 206 10.15 1.85 -11.56
C LEU A 206 8.65 1.69 -11.28
N ILE A 207 8.03 2.71 -10.72
CA ILE A 207 6.59 2.84 -10.54
C ILE A 207 6.17 4.22 -11.02
N ALA A 208 5.17 4.29 -11.89
CA ALA A 208 4.68 5.51 -12.51
C ALA A 208 3.15 5.63 -12.31
N GLY A 209 2.75 5.97 -11.08
CA GLY A 209 1.35 6.12 -10.73
C GLY A 209 0.60 4.80 -10.48
N ASP A 210 -0.71 4.93 -10.25
CA ASP A 210 -1.63 3.88 -9.83
C ASP A 210 -1.73 2.71 -10.83
N ARG A 211 -2.06 3.00 -12.08
CA ARG A 211 -2.26 1.96 -13.11
C ARG A 211 -1.03 1.10 -13.32
N HIS A 212 0.15 1.71 -13.25
CA HIS A 212 1.40 0.96 -13.36
C HIS A 212 1.64 0.11 -12.12
N LEU A 213 1.21 0.56 -10.95
CA LEU A 213 1.31 -0.21 -9.72
C LEU A 213 0.39 -1.45 -9.76
N ASP A 214 -0.81 -1.35 -10.31
CA ASP A 214 -1.70 -2.49 -10.53
C ASP A 214 -1.10 -3.50 -11.53
N GLU A 215 -0.53 -3.03 -12.66
CA GLU A 215 0.18 -3.89 -13.61
C GLU A 215 1.35 -4.63 -12.95
N ILE A 216 2.09 -3.95 -12.06
CA ILE A 216 3.18 -4.56 -11.28
C ILE A 216 2.64 -5.61 -10.32
N ALA A 217 1.61 -5.28 -9.55
CA ALA A 217 1.00 -6.18 -8.58
C ALA A 217 0.47 -7.46 -9.25
N GLU A 218 -0.16 -7.35 -10.41
CA GLU A 218 -0.57 -8.50 -11.22
C GLU A 218 0.64 -9.34 -11.67
N HIS A 219 1.71 -8.72 -12.16
CA HIS A 219 2.92 -9.40 -12.58
C HIS A 219 3.59 -10.19 -11.45
N ILE A 220 3.66 -9.61 -10.26
CA ILE A 220 4.31 -10.22 -9.08
C ILE A 220 3.35 -11.10 -8.26
N HIS A 221 2.09 -11.25 -8.72
CA HIS A 221 1.04 -12.06 -8.08
C HIS A 221 0.68 -11.62 -6.66
N THR A 222 0.49 -10.32 -6.49
CA THR A 222 0.07 -9.70 -5.22
C THR A 222 -0.90 -8.55 -5.46
N ILE A 223 -1.05 -7.66 -4.47
CA ILE A 223 -1.86 -6.44 -4.51
C ILE A 223 -0.97 -5.21 -4.41
N ALA A 224 -1.44 -4.09 -4.92
CA ALA A 224 -0.72 -2.82 -4.95
C ALA A 224 -0.24 -2.36 -3.56
N GLU A 225 -1.08 -2.57 -2.54
CA GLU A 225 -0.77 -2.23 -1.15
C GLU A 225 0.44 -3.00 -0.61
N GLU A 226 0.57 -4.29 -0.96
CA GLU A 226 1.70 -5.09 -0.50
C GLU A 226 3.00 -4.59 -1.12
N GLU A 227 3.02 -4.29 -2.41
CA GLU A 227 4.21 -3.74 -3.07
C GLU A 227 4.65 -2.41 -2.42
N LEU A 228 3.71 -1.50 -2.16
CA LEU A 228 4.02 -0.24 -1.46
C LEU A 228 4.53 -0.47 -0.03
N CYS A 229 3.93 -1.40 0.70
CA CYS A 229 4.33 -1.71 2.08
C CYS A 229 5.70 -2.40 2.15
N CYS A 230 6.11 -3.12 1.11
CA CYS A 230 7.42 -3.75 1.03
C CYS A 230 8.55 -2.73 0.91
N LEU A 231 8.30 -1.58 0.26
CA LEU A 231 9.31 -0.52 0.11
C LEU A 231 9.71 0.05 1.48
N ASN A 232 10.95 -0.17 1.88
CA ASN A 232 11.41 0.16 3.21
C ASN A 232 11.94 1.61 3.35
N THR A 233 12.34 1.98 4.56
CA THR A 233 12.79 3.33 4.92
C THR A 233 14.19 3.70 4.40
N ARG A 234 14.92 2.78 3.74
CA ARG A 234 16.21 3.10 3.08
C ARG A 234 15.99 3.93 1.82
N ILE A 235 14.81 3.83 1.20
CA ILE A 235 14.44 4.64 0.04
C ILE A 235 14.07 6.04 0.54
N GLU A 236 14.76 7.05 0.02
CA GLU A 236 14.45 8.44 0.32
C GLU A 236 13.05 8.79 -0.19
N ARG A 237 12.27 9.47 0.65
CA ARG A 237 10.94 9.99 0.30
C ARG A 237 11.02 11.49 0.11
N VAL A 238 10.75 11.91 -1.12
CA VAL A 238 10.70 13.34 -1.49
C VAL A 238 9.25 13.73 -1.66
N TYR A 239 8.80 14.70 -0.89
CA TYR A 239 7.46 15.27 -1.01
C TYR A 239 7.56 16.49 -1.92
N ILE A 240 6.69 16.56 -2.91
CA ILE A 240 6.61 17.67 -3.88
C ILE A 240 5.25 18.33 -3.74
N ASP A 241 5.23 19.66 -3.88
CA ASP A 241 4.01 20.49 -3.83
C ASP A 241 3.27 20.47 -5.18
#